data_4990ff5c6697d7d77840be98e1497d41
#
_entry.id   4990ff5c6697d7d77840be98e1497d41
#
_cell.length_a   1.000
_cell.length_b   1.000
_cell.length_c   1.000
_cell.angle_alpha   90.00
_cell.angle_beta   90.00
_cell.angle_gamma   90.00
#
_symmetry.space_group_name_H-M   'P 1'
#
loop_
_entity.id
_entity.type
_entity.pdbx_description
1 polymer ?
#
loop_
_entity_poly.entity_id
_entity_poly.type
_entity_poly.pdbx_seq_one_letter_code
_entity_poly.pdbx_strand_id
1 'polypeptide(L)'
;MKTRVLNLGFILSLLLAISACNKDEFYAKAYLDTPTSGTPDGTVDIGGTSGGVDSGVDGGTTGGSTTGSTTGGTTVGGTTGGTTGGTVGGTTGGTTGGVAQEEIFHQSAEETKKLDIVWIIDDSGSMSDEQTALGTNFSAFIDDFITKNVNFKMAITTTDTSSATKKGSMVVGSDTKLTSAAAQANPTQFKSDFTNLVKVGTRGSGNEKGLEASEGFMEKFSNTFVRPDAYLAVVVISDEEDQSSKTVAQYTDYLKSFKSSAGLVKVYSIVDVNNTNCCSNGIATGSERYKQASNNTAGLIGDIRDNFYNVLSDMGGSIINLLDSFALANEPVVGTLKVFVNNVETSSYTYDSATHSIKFNQNSLPPVGAEIKVTYLK
;
A
#
# COMPACT_ATOMS: atom_id res chain seq x y z
N MET A 1 -29.56 73.27 25.25
CA MET A 1 -30.35 72.06 25.50
C MET A 1 -30.46 71.29 24.18
N LYS A 2 -29.68 70.25 23.99
CA LYS A 2 -29.74 69.36 22.81
C LYS A 2 -29.96 67.94 23.30
N THR A 3 -31.11 67.45 23.02
CA THR A 3 -31.58 66.10 23.36
C THR A 3 -30.97 65.13 22.37
N ARG A 4 -30.26 64.09 22.85
CA ARG A 4 -29.76 62.98 22.04
C ARG A 4 -30.83 61.88 22.05
N VAL A 5 -31.27 61.49 20.86
CA VAL A 5 -32.12 60.32 20.62
C VAL A 5 -31.19 59.10 20.40
N LEU A 6 -31.38 58.10 21.23
CA LEU A 6 -30.63 56.84 21.16
C LEU A 6 -31.39 55.87 20.24
N ASN A 7 -30.78 55.54 19.12
CA ASN A 7 -31.35 54.54 18.19
C ASN A 7 -30.87 53.17 18.61
N LEU A 8 -31.82 52.33 19.06
CA LEU A 8 -31.62 50.93 19.44
C LEU A 8 -31.81 50.07 18.19
N GLY A 9 -30.70 49.70 17.53
CA GLY A 9 -30.73 48.76 16.41
C GLY A 9 -30.78 47.32 16.92
N PHE A 10 -31.83 46.60 16.59
CA PHE A 10 -31.96 45.16 16.78
C PHE A 10 -30.98 44.44 15.83
N ILE A 11 -29.95 43.82 16.36
CA ILE A 11 -29.11 42.86 15.63
C ILE A 11 -29.69 41.47 15.84
N LEU A 12 -30.37 40.98 14.81
CA LEU A 12 -30.82 39.58 14.72
C LEU A 12 -29.62 38.72 14.38
N SER A 13 -29.03 38.10 15.39
CA SER A 13 -27.96 37.12 15.20
C SER A 13 -28.56 35.81 14.70
N LEU A 14 -28.35 35.52 13.41
CA LEU A 14 -28.59 34.22 12.81
C LEU A 14 -27.53 33.27 13.31
N LEU A 15 -27.83 32.44 14.31
CA LEU A 15 -27.01 31.31 14.72
C LEU A 15 -27.08 30.24 13.62
N LEU A 16 -26.10 30.20 12.74
CA LEU A 16 -25.80 28.97 11.97
C LEU A 16 -25.22 27.96 12.98
N ALA A 17 -25.99 26.93 13.28
CA ALA A 17 -25.49 25.76 13.94
C ALA A 17 -24.58 25.03 12.93
N ILE A 18 -23.28 25.28 13.00
CA ILE A 18 -22.28 24.43 12.39
C ILE A 18 -22.20 23.22 13.32
N SER A 19 -22.80 22.10 12.90
CA SER A 19 -22.58 20.81 13.50
C SER A 19 -21.14 20.40 13.14
N ALA A 20 -20.19 20.88 13.92
CA ALA A 20 -18.84 20.32 13.90
C ALA A 20 -18.95 18.90 14.46
N CYS A 21 -18.56 17.90 13.68
CA CYS A 21 -18.36 16.55 14.16
C CYS A 21 -17.32 16.64 15.28
N ASN A 22 -17.73 16.46 16.53
CA ASN A 22 -16.86 16.65 17.68
C ASN A 22 -16.03 15.37 17.83
N LYS A 23 -14.78 15.39 17.36
CA LYS A 23 -13.84 14.26 17.45
C LYS A 23 -13.50 13.88 18.91
N ASP A 24 -13.80 14.73 19.88
CA ASP A 24 -13.38 14.55 21.27
C ASP A 24 -14.26 13.59 22.10
N GLU A 25 -15.47 13.25 21.66
CA GLU A 25 -16.34 12.32 22.39
C GLU A 25 -16.02 10.83 22.17
N PHE A 26 -15.24 10.48 21.14
CA PHE A 26 -14.90 9.08 20.85
C PHE A 26 -13.74 8.54 21.69
N TYR A 27 -12.93 9.39 22.28
CA TYR A 27 -11.74 8.96 23.05
C TYR A 27 -12.04 8.45 24.46
N ALA A 28 -13.23 8.70 25.01
CA ALA A 28 -13.58 8.31 26.37
C ALA A 28 -14.08 6.86 26.52
N LYS A 29 -14.41 6.17 25.43
CA LYS A 29 -15.01 4.83 25.49
C LYS A 29 -14.07 3.66 25.26
N ALA A 30 -12.87 3.91 24.73
CA ALA A 30 -11.90 2.84 24.43
C ALA A 30 -10.99 2.50 25.60
N TYR A 31 -11.06 3.22 26.73
CA TYR A 31 -10.14 3.01 27.87
C TYR A 31 -10.74 2.27 29.07
N LEU A 32 -11.99 1.75 28.97
CA LEU A 32 -12.66 1.09 30.11
C LEU A 32 -12.94 -0.41 29.94
N ASP A 33 -12.51 -1.04 28.87
CA ASP A 33 -12.67 -2.49 28.69
C ASP A 33 -11.31 -3.23 28.68
N THR A 34 -10.60 -3.14 29.81
CA THR A 34 -9.58 -4.14 30.13
C THR A 34 -10.27 -5.24 30.98
N PRO A 35 -10.31 -6.49 30.55
CA PRO A 35 -10.81 -7.55 31.41
C PRO A 35 -9.78 -7.89 32.48
N THR A 36 -10.17 -7.64 33.72
CA THR A 36 -9.45 -8.17 34.88
C THR A 36 -9.58 -9.69 34.92
N SER A 37 -8.46 -10.34 35.06
CA SER A 37 -8.30 -11.78 35.28
C SER A 37 -9.08 -12.26 36.49
N GLY A 38 -9.94 -13.26 36.28
CA GLY A 38 -10.54 -14.09 37.34
C GLY A 38 -10.53 -15.54 36.89
N THR A 39 -9.88 -16.34 37.68
CA THR A 39 -9.69 -17.80 37.58
C THR A 39 -11.01 -18.61 37.64
N PRO A 40 -10.98 -19.89 37.23
CA PRO A 40 -12.16 -20.62 36.84
C PRO A 40 -12.78 -21.42 38.01
N ASP A 41 -14.08 -21.61 37.97
CA ASP A 41 -14.68 -22.75 38.63
C ASP A 41 -15.72 -23.41 37.70
N GLY A 42 -15.67 -24.74 37.70
CA GLY A 42 -16.37 -25.59 36.78
C GLY A 42 -17.83 -25.84 37.18
N THR A 43 -18.56 -26.29 36.21
CA THR A 43 -19.35 -27.55 36.30
C THR A 43 -20.06 -27.83 34.99
N VAL A 44 -19.99 -29.06 34.64
CA VAL A 44 -20.62 -29.82 33.55
C VAL A 44 -22.16 -29.79 33.68
N ASP A 45 -22.88 -29.66 32.57
CA ASP A 45 -24.08 -30.48 32.43
C ASP A 45 -24.37 -30.86 30.97
N ILE A 46 -24.74 -32.11 30.83
CA ILE A 46 -24.90 -32.93 29.64
C ILE A 46 -26.41 -33.11 29.37
N GLY A 47 -26.78 -33.10 28.15
CA GLY A 47 -28.08 -33.58 27.69
C GLY A 47 -28.43 -32.97 26.34
N GLY A 48 -28.56 -33.60 25.23
CA GLY A 48 -29.03 -34.96 24.99
C GLY A 48 -30.08 -34.94 23.89
N THR A 49 -29.89 -35.81 22.92
CA THR A 49 -30.87 -36.43 22.01
C THR A 49 -31.31 -35.62 20.79
N SER A 50 -31.08 -36.09 19.62
CA SER A 50 -31.41 -37.28 18.85
C SER A 50 -32.31 -36.96 17.65
N GLY A 51 -32.00 -37.60 16.53
CA GLY A 51 -32.92 -37.98 15.47
C GLY A 51 -32.78 -37.13 14.20
N GLY A 52 -32.66 -37.66 13.03
CA GLY A 52 -32.81 -38.98 12.49
C GLY A 52 -32.56 -38.96 11.00
N VAL A 53 -32.15 -40.06 10.56
CA VAL A 53 -32.03 -40.69 9.25
C VAL A 53 -32.98 -40.20 8.15
N ASP A 54 -32.54 -40.11 6.89
CA ASP A 54 -32.86 -41.08 5.84
C ASP A 54 -32.18 -40.75 4.50
N SER A 55 -31.51 -41.65 3.96
CA SER A 55 -31.41 -42.45 2.74
C SER A 55 -31.96 -41.83 1.44
N GLY A 56 -31.18 -41.97 0.38
CA GLY A 56 -31.60 -41.84 -1.00
C GLY A 56 -30.47 -42.09 -1.99
N VAL A 57 -30.29 -43.36 -2.32
CA VAL A 57 -29.45 -43.94 -3.38
C VAL A 57 -30.14 -43.73 -4.73
N ASP A 58 -29.37 -43.52 -5.80
CA ASP A 58 -29.41 -44.06 -7.17
C ASP A 58 -28.67 -43.12 -8.10
N GLY A 59 -27.68 -43.48 -8.91
CA GLY A 59 -27.65 -44.59 -9.83
C GLY A 59 -27.74 -44.05 -11.25
N GLY A 60 -26.67 -44.16 -12.05
CA GLY A 60 -26.79 -43.88 -13.47
C GLY A 60 -25.46 -43.68 -14.21
N THR A 61 -24.88 -44.78 -14.62
CA THR A 61 -23.80 -44.95 -15.63
C THR A 61 -24.22 -44.54 -17.04
N THR A 62 -23.23 -44.12 -17.85
CA THR A 62 -22.87 -44.44 -19.25
C THR A 62 -22.20 -43.23 -19.84
N GLY A 63 -20.98 -43.21 -20.35
CA GLY A 63 -20.43 -44.04 -21.42
C GLY A 63 -20.40 -43.22 -22.71
N GLY A 64 -19.23 -42.88 -23.25
CA GLY A 64 -19.14 -42.30 -24.56
C GLY A 64 -17.74 -41.82 -24.94
N SER A 65 -16.94 -42.72 -25.48
CA SER A 65 -15.67 -42.50 -26.18
C SER A 65 -15.93 -42.10 -27.63
N THR A 66 -15.07 -41.21 -28.23
CA THR A 66 -14.58 -41.21 -29.62
C THR A 66 -13.56 -40.09 -29.81
N THR A 67 -12.30 -40.35 -29.98
CA THR A 67 -11.40 -40.54 -31.12
C THR A 67 -11.58 -39.60 -32.34
N GLY A 68 -10.45 -39.06 -32.75
CA GLY A 68 -10.23 -38.48 -34.05
C GLY A 68 -9.29 -37.27 -34.01
N SER A 69 -8.04 -37.41 -34.20
CA SER A 69 -7.13 -37.65 -35.33
C SER A 69 -6.82 -36.40 -36.16
N THR A 70 -5.57 -35.98 -36.02
CA THR A 70 -4.50 -35.63 -36.96
C THR A 70 -4.72 -34.61 -38.08
N THR A 71 -3.76 -33.86 -38.25
CA THR A 71 -2.84 -33.41 -39.35
C THR A 71 -2.76 -31.91 -39.40
N GLY A 72 -1.65 -31.26 -39.48
CA GLY A 72 -0.33 -31.42 -40.00
C GLY A 72 0.10 -30.14 -40.68
N GLY A 73 1.36 -29.81 -40.60
CA GLY A 73 1.98 -28.99 -41.63
C GLY A 73 2.58 -27.66 -41.22
N THR A 74 3.85 -27.69 -41.03
CA THR A 74 5.05 -27.13 -41.65
C THR A 74 5.39 -25.67 -41.40
N THR A 75 6.49 -25.53 -40.64
CA THR A 75 7.80 -24.88 -40.83
C THR A 75 7.90 -23.52 -41.56
N VAL A 76 8.68 -22.66 -40.95
CA VAL A 76 10.02 -22.08 -41.25
C VAL A 76 10.19 -20.89 -40.34
N GLY A 77 11.16 -20.67 -39.51
CA GLY A 77 12.57 -20.76 -39.57
C GLY A 77 13.19 -19.56 -38.88
N GLY A 78 14.18 -19.82 -38.03
CA GLY A 78 15.35 -18.96 -37.85
C GLY A 78 15.39 -18.12 -36.58
N THR A 79 16.16 -18.45 -35.70
CA THR A 79 17.50 -18.38 -35.19
C THR A 79 17.62 -17.83 -33.78
N THR A 80 18.24 -18.66 -32.97
CA THR A 80 19.28 -18.46 -31.95
C THR A 80 19.00 -17.67 -30.70
N GLY A 81 19.06 -18.45 -29.61
CA GLY A 81 19.22 -17.97 -28.23
C GLY A 81 18.96 -19.14 -27.28
N GLY A 82 20.00 -19.97 -27.04
CA GLY A 82 19.87 -21.19 -26.26
C GLY A 82 19.62 -20.92 -24.78
N THR A 83 18.63 -21.63 -24.25
CA THR A 83 18.56 -21.98 -22.83
C THR A 83 18.11 -23.43 -22.76
N THR A 84 19.00 -24.25 -22.25
CA THR A 84 18.80 -25.67 -21.99
C THR A 84 17.70 -25.87 -20.95
N GLY A 85 16.53 -26.22 -21.44
CA GLY A 85 15.45 -26.73 -20.61
C GLY A 85 15.67 -28.21 -20.37
N GLY A 86 16.10 -28.61 -19.20
CA GLY A 86 16.09 -29.99 -18.75
C GLY A 86 14.69 -30.40 -18.31
N THR A 87 14.02 -31.17 -19.14
CA THR A 87 12.78 -31.87 -18.78
C THR A 87 13.14 -33.06 -17.89
N VAL A 88 12.76 -33.04 -16.64
CA VAL A 88 12.70 -34.23 -15.80
C VAL A 88 11.22 -34.52 -15.54
N GLY A 89 10.72 -35.56 -16.20
CA GLY A 89 9.41 -36.10 -15.92
C GLY A 89 9.44 -36.96 -14.65
N GLY A 90 8.36 -36.94 -13.92
CA GLY A 90 8.09 -37.99 -12.99
C GLY A 90 7.22 -37.63 -11.79
N THR A 91 6.04 -38.15 -11.85
CA THR A 91 5.12 -38.70 -10.83
C THR A 91 4.11 -37.77 -10.19
N THR A 92 2.90 -38.11 -10.53
CA THR A 92 1.58 -37.82 -9.97
C THR A 92 1.53 -37.68 -8.45
N GLY A 93 1.18 -36.47 -8.02
CA GLY A 93 0.67 -36.16 -6.70
C GLY A 93 -0.05 -34.82 -6.81
N GLY A 94 -1.31 -34.79 -6.41
CA GLY A 94 -2.32 -33.74 -6.53
C GLY A 94 -1.85 -32.32 -6.88
N THR A 95 -2.19 -31.84 -8.05
CA THR A 95 -1.91 -30.50 -8.55
C THR A 95 -2.74 -29.44 -7.79
N THR A 96 -2.15 -28.81 -6.81
CA THR A 96 -2.45 -27.40 -6.55
C THR A 96 -1.83 -26.62 -7.71
N GLY A 97 -2.68 -26.18 -8.65
CA GLY A 97 -2.22 -25.55 -9.88
C GLY A 97 -1.70 -24.13 -9.65
N GLY A 98 -0.51 -23.98 -9.07
CA GLY A 98 0.18 -22.71 -8.95
C GLY A 98 1.20 -22.53 -10.08
N VAL A 99 1.45 -21.30 -10.48
CA VAL A 99 2.48 -20.94 -11.47
C VAL A 99 3.82 -20.77 -10.73
N ALA A 100 4.85 -21.54 -11.18
CA ALA A 100 6.17 -21.42 -10.58
C ALA A 100 6.80 -20.04 -10.82
N GLN A 101 7.35 -19.46 -9.77
CA GLN A 101 8.07 -18.19 -9.78
C GLN A 101 9.50 -18.40 -9.30
N GLU A 102 10.41 -17.66 -9.89
CA GLU A 102 11.81 -17.54 -9.43
C GLU A 102 12.18 -16.06 -9.44
N GLU A 103 12.69 -15.56 -8.31
CA GLU A 103 13.17 -14.20 -8.17
C GLU A 103 14.59 -14.22 -7.62
N ILE A 104 15.45 -13.34 -8.16
CA ILE A 104 16.85 -13.23 -7.79
C ILE A 104 17.10 -11.84 -7.23
N PHE A 105 17.67 -11.81 -6.03
CA PHE A 105 18.11 -10.60 -5.34
C PHE A 105 19.61 -10.68 -5.05
N HIS A 106 20.21 -9.54 -4.76
CA HIS A 106 21.59 -9.47 -4.27
C HIS A 106 21.63 -8.74 -2.95
N GLN A 107 22.36 -9.31 -1.97
CA GLN A 107 22.55 -8.62 -0.69
C GLN A 107 23.33 -7.34 -0.92
N SER A 108 22.72 -6.20 -0.64
CA SER A 108 23.37 -4.90 -0.68
C SER A 108 24.00 -4.52 0.66
N ALA A 109 25.00 -3.64 0.64
CA ALA A 109 25.48 -3.00 1.86
C ALA A 109 24.34 -2.13 2.49
N GLU A 110 24.30 -2.00 3.81
CA GLU A 110 23.27 -1.20 4.51
C GLU A 110 23.16 0.24 3.99
N GLU A 111 24.27 0.80 3.55
CA GLU A 111 24.34 2.17 3.00
C GLU A 111 23.61 2.36 1.65
N THR A 112 23.14 1.28 1.00
CA THR A 112 22.58 1.34 -0.36
C THR A 112 21.05 1.20 -0.41
N LYS A 113 20.36 1.08 0.72
CA LYS A 113 18.90 1.00 0.75
C LYS A 113 18.29 2.31 0.29
N LYS A 114 17.73 2.29 -0.92
CA LYS A 114 17.18 3.46 -1.59
C LYS A 114 15.65 3.42 -1.58
N LEU A 115 15.05 4.57 -1.33
CA LEU A 115 13.60 4.71 -1.27
C LEU A 115 13.14 5.98 -2.00
N ASP A 116 12.30 5.83 -3.00
CA ASP A 116 11.58 6.92 -3.67
C ASP A 116 10.15 6.94 -3.13
N ILE A 117 9.69 8.08 -2.63
CA ILE A 117 8.33 8.24 -2.10
C ILE A 117 7.59 9.28 -2.92
N VAL A 118 6.42 8.93 -3.42
CA VAL A 118 5.51 9.85 -4.11
C VAL A 118 4.23 9.99 -3.28
N TRP A 119 4.04 11.15 -2.70
CA TRP A 119 2.80 11.50 -2.00
C TRP A 119 1.80 12.04 -3.01
N ILE A 120 0.62 11.42 -3.06
CA ILE A 120 -0.51 11.85 -3.89
C ILE A 120 -1.58 12.33 -2.93
N ILE A 121 -1.71 13.64 -2.84
CA ILE A 121 -2.56 14.29 -1.85
C ILE A 121 -3.79 14.85 -2.54
N ASP A 122 -4.92 14.46 -2.04
CA ASP A 122 -6.20 15.01 -2.45
C ASP A 122 -6.26 16.50 -2.10
N ASP A 123 -6.58 17.31 -3.09
CA ASP A 123 -6.72 18.76 -3.00
C ASP A 123 -8.17 19.23 -3.18
N SER A 124 -9.16 18.35 -2.93
CA SER A 124 -10.58 18.67 -2.84
C SER A 124 -10.94 19.50 -1.61
N GLY A 125 -12.16 19.99 -1.59
CA GLY A 125 -12.62 20.96 -0.58
C GLY A 125 -12.64 20.45 0.87
N SER A 126 -12.79 19.15 1.08
CA SER A 126 -12.87 18.50 2.39
C SER A 126 -11.54 18.30 3.10
N MET A 127 -10.41 18.25 2.36
CA MET A 127 -9.11 17.77 2.80
C MET A 127 -8.26 18.71 3.69
N SER A 128 -8.81 19.83 4.15
CA SER A 128 -8.04 20.83 4.92
C SER A 128 -7.46 20.28 6.22
N ASP A 129 -8.25 19.50 6.93
CA ASP A 129 -7.88 18.96 8.24
C ASP A 129 -6.91 17.79 8.08
N GLU A 130 -7.10 16.96 7.06
CA GLU A 130 -6.25 15.82 6.73
C GLU A 130 -4.86 16.27 6.29
N GLN A 131 -4.76 17.30 5.45
CA GLN A 131 -3.47 17.90 5.07
C GLN A 131 -2.76 18.51 6.29
N THR A 132 -3.50 19.09 7.22
CA THR A 132 -2.93 19.62 8.47
C THR A 132 -2.49 18.50 9.39
N ALA A 133 -3.30 17.45 9.56
CA ALA A 133 -2.98 16.28 10.37
C ALA A 133 -1.75 15.54 9.82
N LEU A 134 -1.64 15.36 8.51
CA LEU A 134 -0.47 14.79 7.85
C LEU A 134 0.81 15.58 8.20
N GLY A 135 0.80 16.89 7.98
CA GLY A 135 1.96 17.73 8.24
C GLY A 135 2.37 17.76 9.72
N THR A 136 1.39 17.79 10.62
CA THR A 136 1.63 17.86 12.07
C THR A 136 2.23 16.55 12.62
N ASN A 137 1.80 15.40 12.08
CA ASN A 137 2.20 14.09 12.57
C ASN A 137 3.34 13.44 11.75
N PHE A 138 3.93 14.17 10.81
CA PHE A 138 4.98 13.65 9.93
C PHE A 138 6.19 13.07 10.68
N SER A 139 6.49 13.57 11.88
CA SER A 139 7.58 13.03 12.70
C SER A 139 7.43 11.54 12.98
N ALA A 140 6.20 11.05 13.16
CA ALA A 140 5.94 9.63 13.37
C ALA A 140 6.35 8.76 12.19
N PHE A 141 6.34 9.31 10.98
CA PHE A 141 6.78 8.64 9.77
C PHE A 141 8.29 8.68 9.58
N ILE A 142 8.90 9.86 9.77
CA ILE A 142 10.24 10.14 9.22
C ILE A 142 11.39 9.92 10.21
N ASP A 143 11.14 9.93 11.53
CA ASP A 143 12.23 9.91 12.51
C ASP A 143 13.05 8.63 12.43
N ASP A 144 12.43 7.50 12.15
CA ASP A 144 13.13 6.23 11.96
C ASP A 144 13.99 6.22 10.69
N PHE A 145 13.53 6.84 9.60
CA PHE A 145 14.31 6.94 8.36
C PHE A 145 15.59 7.76 8.56
N ILE A 146 15.47 8.87 9.31
CA ILE A 146 16.62 9.73 9.63
C ILE A 146 17.61 8.97 10.53
N THR A 147 17.10 8.30 11.57
CA THR A 147 17.92 7.55 12.53
C THR A 147 18.65 6.39 11.87
N LYS A 148 17.99 5.69 10.93
CA LYS A 148 18.56 4.54 10.20
C LYS A 148 19.34 4.94 8.94
N ASN A 149 19.55 6.22 8.71
CA ASN A 149 20.29 6.75 7.56
C ASN A 149 19.81 6.23 6.20
N VAL A 150 18.48 6.10 6.02
CA VAL A 150 17.89 5.65 4.76
C VAL A 150 18.15 6.67 3.65
N ASN A 151 18.59 6.21 2.48
CA ASN A 151 18.75 7.07 1.30
C ASN A 151 17.40 7.26 0.61
N PHE A 152 16.66 8.25 1.03
CA PHE A 152 15.33 8.55 0.47
C PHE A 152 15.27 9.88 -0.28
N LYS A 153 14.29 9.98 -1.15
CA LYS A 153 13.78 11.24 -1.71
C LYS A 153 12.26 11.15 -1.85
N MET A 154 11.61 12.29 -1.68
CA MET A 154 10.16 12.40 -1.74
C MET A 154 9.75 13.43 -2.77
N ALA A 155 8.62 13.20 -3.41
CA ALA A 155 7.90 14.16 -4.24
C ALA A 155 6.43 14.19 -3.82
N ILE A 156 5.78 15.32 -4.09
CA ILE A 156 4.36 15.51 -3.80
C ILE A 156 3.66 15.89 -5.10
N THR A 157 2.50 15.29 -5.35
CA THR A 157 1.55 15.66 -6.41
C THR A 157 0.14 15.61 -5.85
N THR A 158 -0.85 16.08 -6.59
CA THR A 158 -2.25 16.04 -6.18
C THR A 158 -3.07 15.06 -7.01
N THR A 159 -4.27 14.73 -6.54
CA THR A 159 -5.25 13.90 -7.24
C THR A 159 -5.89 14.61 -8.45
N ASP A 160 -5.71 15.94 -8.58
CA ASP A 160 -6.31 16.75 -9.66
C ASP A 160 -5.66 16.46 -11.02
N THR A 161 -6.39 15.78 -11.88
CA THR A 161 -6.02 15.49 -13.27
C THR A 161 -6.86 16.26 -14.28
N SER A 162 -7.54 17.34 -13.86
CA SER A 162 -8.47 18.12 -14.70
C SER A 162 -7.83 18.75 -15.93
N SER A 163 -6.50 18.80 -15.99
CA SER A 163 -5.75 19.22 -17.18
C SER A 163 -4.41 18.48 -17.27
N ALA A 164 -3.84 18.41 -18.47
CA ALA A 164 -2.53 17.80 -18.70
C ALA A 164 -1.40 18.48 -17.90
N THR A 165 -1.54 19.76 -17.57
CA THR A 165 -0.57 20.48 -16.75
C THR A 165 -0.67 20.14 -15.27
N LYS A 166 -1.84 19.69 -14.80
CA LYS A 166 -2.06 19.27 -13.40
C LYS A 166 -1.77 17.78 -13.21
N LYS A 167 -2.25 16.90 -14.12
CA LYS A 167 -2.08 15.45 -14.03
C LYS A 167 -0.65 15.08 -13.66
N GLY A 168 -0.43 14.60 -12.44
CA GLY A 168 0.86 14.15 -11.93
C GLY A 168 1.95 15.23 -11.88
N SER A 169 1.58 16.52 -11.81
CA SER A 169 2.57 17.58 -11.68
C SER A 169 3.12 17.65 -10.27
N MET A 170 4.43 17.73 -10.18
CA MET A 170 5.12 17.81 -8.89
C MET A 170 4.90 19.18 -8.23
N VAL A 171 4.61 19.17 -6.94
CA VAL A 171 4.63 20.39 -6.11
C VAL A 171 6.06 20.95 -6.10
N VAL A 172 6.19 22.21 -6.48
CA VAL A 172 7.49 22.86 -6.70
C VAL A 172 8.38 22.78 -5.46
N GLY A 173 9.57 22.25 -5.63
CA GLY A 173 10.57 22.12 -4.58
C GLY A 173 10.40 20.92 -3.67
N SER A 174 9.39 20.06 -3.87
CA SER A 174 9.25 18.86 -3.04
C SER A 174 10.42 17.88 -3.25
N ASP A 175 10.87 17.67 -4.47
CA ASP A 175 11.96 16.78 -4.84
C ASP A 175 13.36 17.24 -4.37
N THR A 176 13.53 18.53 -4.16
CA THR A 176 14.80 19.11 -3.72
C THR A 176 14.89 19.31 -2.22
N LYS A 177 13.78 19.63 -1.56
CA LYS A 177 13.71 19.87 -0.13
C LYS A 177 13.49 18.59 0.68
N LEU A 178 12.84 17.58 0.09
CA LEU A 178 12.43 16.36 0.78
C LEU A 178 13.37 15.19 0.44
N THR A 179 14.64 15.35 0.77
CA THR A 179 15.68 14.33 0.55
C THR A 179 16.35 13.94 1.87
N SER A 180 16.95 12.74 1.91
CA SER A 180 17.74 12.28 3.06
C SER A 180 18.88 13.26 3.39
N ALA A 181 19.52 13.85 2.39
CA ALA A 181 20.57 14.83 2.60
C ALA A 181 20.05 16.12 3.29
N ALA A 182 18.88 16.62 2.89
CA ALA A 182 18.23 17.76 3.55
C ALA A 182 17.82 17.41 4.99
N ALA A 183 17.27 16.19 5.20
CA ALA A 183 16.88 15.73 6.53
C ALA A 183 18.07 15.58 7.49
N GLN A 184 19.21 15.09 7.01
CA GLN A 184 20.44 14.99 7.78
C GLN A 184 21.08 16.35 8.07
N ALA A 185 21.05 17.27 7.10
CA ALA A 185 21.61 18.61 7.26
C ALA A 185 20.83 19.46 8.27
N ASN A 186 19.50 19.39 8.25
CA ASN A 186 18.64 20.12 9.18
C ASN A 186 17.26 19.42 9.34
N PRO A 187 17.13 18.48 10.27
CA PRO A 187 15.89 17.73 10.49
C PRO A 187 14.67 18.63 10.79
N THR A 188 14.88 19.72 11.52
CA THR A 188 13.81 20.64 11.87
C THR A 188 13.27 21.37 10.65
N GLN A 189 14.18 21.90 9.81
CA GLN A 189 13.78 22.56 8.58
C GLN A 189 13.13 21.60 7.59
N PHE A 190 13.67 20.39 7.47
CA PHE A 190 13.11 19.33 6.64
C PHE A 190 11.66 19.01 7.02
N LYS A 191 11.36 18.82 8.30
CA LYS A 191 10.00 18.58 8.80
C LYS A 191 9.07 19.78 8.54
N SER A 192 9.59 20.99 8.73
CA SER A 192 8.85 22.22 8.43
C SER A 192 8.55 22.35 6.93
N ASP A 193 9.51 22.03 6.06
CA ASP A 193 9.31 22.02 4.62
C ASP A 193 8.25 21.00 4.20
N PHE A 194 8.28 19.79 4.76
CA PHE A 194 7.24 18.80 4.50
C PHE A 194 5.86 19.31 4.93
N THR A 195 5.73 19.80 6.16
CA THR A 195 4.48 20.33 6.71
C THR A 195 3.88 21.44 5.83
N ASN A 196 4.72 22.25 5.22
CA ASN A 196 4.27 23.32 4.31
C ASN A 196 3.89 22.79 2.93
N LEU A 197 4.66 21.83 2.40
CA LEU A 197 4.48 21.31 1.05
C LEU A 197 3.28 20.37 0.92
N VAL A 198 2.91 19.64 1.99
CA VAL A 198 1.72 18.76 1.98
C VAL A 198 0.40 19.53 2.04
N LYS A 199 0.44 20.82 2.42
CA LYS A 199 -0.73 21.70 2.37
C LYS A 199 -0.91 22.22 0.94
N VAL A 200 -1.28 21.30 0.04
CA VAL A 200 -1.45 21.57 -1.40
C VAL A 200 -2.65 22.47 -1.69
N GLY A 201 -3.49 22.72 -0.71
CA GLY A 201 -4.70 23.52 -0.81
C GLY A 201 -5.95 22.67 -1.00
N THR A 202 -7.11 23.33 -1.11
CA THR A 202 -8.44 22.70 -1.15
C THR A 202 -9.29 23.27 -2.29
N ARG A 203 -8.66 23.59 -3.41
CA ARG A 203 -9.34 24.14 -4.61
C ARG A 203 -9.12 23.28 -5.83
N GLY A 204 -8.76 22.03 -5.63
CA GLY A 204 -8.61 21.03 -6.67
C GLY A 204 -9.95 20.57 -7.26
N SER A 205 -9.89 19.54 -8.06
CA SER A 205 -11.06 18.89 -8.60
C SER A 205 -11.75 18.07 -7.50
N GLY A 206 -13.07 18.06 -7.46
CA GLY A 206 -13.84 17.07 -6.67
C GLY A 206 -14.07 15.77 -7.43
N ASN A 207 -13.28 15.50 -8.47
CA ASN A 207 -13.27 14.26 -9.21
C ASN A 207 -11.88 13.65 -9.01
N GLU A 208 -11.72 12.91 -7.92
CA GLU A 208 -10.45 12.42 -7.44
C GLU A 208 -9.91 11.29 -8.33
N LYS A 209 -8.66 11.41 -8.75
CA LYS A 209 -8.01 10.48 -9.68
C LYS A 209 -6.55 10.21 -9.29
N GLY A 210 -6.33 9.77 -8.09
CA GLY A 210 -5.00 9.54 -7.55
C GLY A 210 -4.20 8.49 -8.35
N LEU A 211 -4.86 7.42 -8.82
CA LEU A 211 -4.19 6.42 -9.65
C LEU A 211 -3.79 7.00 -11.03
N GLU A 212 -4.63 7.82 -11.65
CA GLU A 212 -4.29 8.53 -12.90
C GLU A 212 -3.21 9.59 -12.66
N ALA A 213 -3.21 10.25 -11.50
CA ALA A 213 -2.16 11.18 -11.11
C ALA A 213 -0.81 10.48 -10.92
N SER A 214 -0.79 9.27 -10.35
CA SER A 214 0.42 8.45 -10.23
C SER A 214 1.02 8.11 -11.59
N GLU A 215 0.19 7.73 -12.55
CA GLU A 215 0.61 7.50 -13.93
C GLU A 215 1.20 8.77 -14.55
N GLY A 216 0.50 9.90 -14.43
CA GLY A 216 0.98 11.19 -14.96
C GLY A 216 2.29 11.65 -14.32
N PHE A 217 2.50 11.33 -13.03
CA PHE A 217 3.78 11.59 -12.37
C PHE A 217 4.91 10.76 -13.01
N MET A 218 4.67 9.46 -13.26
CA MET A 218 5.66 8.61 -13.92
C MET A 218 5.94 9.06 -15.36
N GLU A 219 4.91 9.46 -16.11
CA GLU A 219 5.07 10.02 -17.47
C GLU A 219 6.03 11.22 -17.49
N LYS A 220 5.97 12.08 -16.47
CA LYS A 220 6.75 13.33 -16.40
C LYS A 220 8.12 13.16 -15.74
N PHE A 221 8.22 12.33 -14.71
CA PHE A 221 9.35 12.35 -13.79
C PHE A 221 10.06 11.00 -13.61
N SER A 222 9.65 9.91 -14.29
CA SER A 222 10.30 8.61 -14.12
C SER A 222 11.79 8.66 -14.39
N ASN A 223 12.24 9.39 -15.42
CA ASN A 223 13.64 9.47 -15.78
C ASN A 223 14.49 10.37 -14.85
N THR A 224 13.88 11.25 -14.07
CA THR A 224 14.57 12.22 -13.21
C THR A 224 14.42 11.94 -11.73
N PHE A 225 13.27 11.39 -11.35
CA PHE A 225 12.96 11.14 -9.95
C PHE A 225 13.05 9.65 -9.59
N VAL A 226 12.59 8.71 -10.42
CA VAL A 226 12.49 7.29 -10.05
C VAL A 226 13.80 6.56 -10.28
N ARG A 227 14.35 5.92 -9.25
CA ARG A 227 15.56 5.08 -9.33
C ARG A 227 15.15 3.63 -9.55
N PRO A 228 15.62 2.93 -10.60
CA PRO A 228 15.19 1.56 -10.92
C PRO A 228 15.44 0.54 -9.80
N ASP A 229 16.49 0.75 -9.02
CA ASP A 229 16.97 -0.12 -7.94
C ASP A 229 16.46 0.31 -6.54
N ALA A 230 15.67 1.38 -6.44
CA ALA A 230 15.07 1.83 -5.18
C ALA A 230 13.68 1.24 -4.99
N TYR A 231 13.25 1.05 -3.75
CA TYR A 231 11.83 0.88 -3.47
C TYR A 231 11.06 2.13 -3.91
N LEU A 232 9.87 1.93 -4.45
CA LEU A 232 8.91 2.99 -4.77
C LEU A 232 7.71 2.85 -3.85
N ALA A 233 7.54 3.80 -2.95
CA ALA A 233 6.35 3.96 -2.14
C ALA A 233 5.47 5.04 -2.77
N VAL A 234 4.29 4.69 -3.24
CA VAL A 234 3.25 5.63 -3.67
C VAL A 234 2.24 5.73 -2.53
N VAL A 235 2.11 6.89 -1.92
CA VAL A 235 1.23 7.11 -0.77
C VAL A 235 0.07 7.99 -1.19
N VAL A 236 -1.13 7.43 -1.22
CA VAL A 236 -2.36 8.16 -1.56
C VAL A 236 -3.07 8.56 -0.28
N ILE A 237 -3.49 9.81 -0.21
CA ILE A 237 -4.31 10.35 0.89
C ILE A 237 -5.52 11.02 0.29
N SER A 238 -6.71 10.45 0.54
CA SER A 238 -7.98 10.96 0.01
C SER A 238 -9.15 10.46 0.86
N ASP A 239 -10.13 11.29 1.05
CA ASP A 239 -11.40 10.94 1.70
C ASP A 239 -12.48 10.52 0.68
N GLU A 240 -12.14 10.46 -0.61
CA GLU A 240 -13.04 10.11 -1.71
C GLU A 240 -12.57 8.90 -2.52
N GLU A 241 -13.49 8.32 -3.34
CA GLU A 241 -13.19 7.20 -4.23
C GLU A 241 -12.39 7.66 -5.46
N ASP A 242 -11.44 6.81 -5.89
CA ASP A 242 -10.69 7.03 -7.13
C ASP A 242 -11.57 6.88 -8.38
N GLN A 243 -11.63 7.90 -9.19
CA GLN A 243 -12.41 7.96 -10.43
C GLN A 243 -11.52 7.86 -11.69
N SER A 244 -10.33 7.32 -11.54
CA SER A 244 -9.41 7.07 -12.65
C SER A 244 -9.99 6.09 -13.67
N SER A 245 -9.70 6.30 -14.94
CA SER A 245 -10.39 5.64 -16.07
C SER A 245 -9.97 4.19 -16.30
N LYS A 246 -8.73 3.80 -16.00
CA LYS A 246 -8.20 2.45 -16.21
C LYS A 246 -8.49 1.55 -15.00
N THR A 247 -8.30 0.24 -15.16
CA THR A 247 -8.37 -0.69 -14.02
C THR A 247 -7.23 -0.47 -13.04
N VAL A 248 -7.44 -0.82 -11.78
CA VAL A 248 -6.41 -0.72 -10.74
C VAL A 248 -5.17 -1.55 -11.10
N ALA A 249 -5.37 -2.75 -11.67
CA ALA A 249 -4.27 -3.59 -12.12
C ALA A 249 -3.41 -2.87 -13.19
N GLN A 250 -4.03 -2.20 -14.16
CA GLN A 250 -3.30 -1.46 -15.19
C GLN A 250 -2.41 -0.36 -14.58
N TYR A 251 -2.89 0.36 -13.56
CA TYR A 251 -2.08 1.37 -12.88
C TYR A 251 -0.95 0.76 -12.05
N THR A 252 -1.23 -0.28 -11.27
CA THR A 252 -0.20 -0.92 -10.44
C THR A 252 0.87 -1.60 -11.29
N ASP A 253 0.49 -2.25 -12.40
CA ASP A 253 1.46 -2.89 -13.31
C ASP A 253 2.30 -1.84 -14.06
N TYR A 254 1.70 -0.69 -14.40
CA TYR A 254 2.44 0.43 -14.96
C TYR A 254 3.50 0.97 -13.98
N LEU A 255 3.16 1.15 -12.71
CA LEU A 255 4.12 1.55 -11.67
C LEU A 255 5.25 0.51 -11.53
N LYS A 256 4.92 -0.78 -11.52
CA LYS A 256 5.88 -1.88 -11.43
C LYS A 256 6.86 -1.90 -12.61
N SER A 257 6.46 -1.46 -13.78
CA SER A 257 7.30 -1.44 -14.99
C SER A 257 8.52 -0.53 -14.91
N PHE A 258 8.57 0.42 -13.96
CA PHE A 258 9.72 1.32 -13.75
C PHE A 258 10.78 0.76 -12.80
N LYS A 259 10.58 -0.44 -12.27
CA LYS A 259 11.47 -1.05 -11.28
C LYS A 259 12.10 -2.33 -11.81
N SER A 260 13.28 -2.64 -11.29
CA SER A 260 14.01 -3.88 -11.63
C SER A 260 13.28 -5.15 -11.15
N SER A 261 12.45 -5.04 -10.11
CA SER A 261 11.53 -6.07 -9.63
C SER A 261 10.17 -5.45 -9.28
N ALA A 262 9.09 -6.17 -9.57
CA ALA A 262 7.74 -5.76 -9.23
C ALA A 262 7.53 -5.61 -7.70
N GLY A 263 8.22 -6.40 -6.90
CA GLY A 263 8.19 -6.32 -5.43
C GLY A 263 8.72 -5.00 -4.86
N LEU A 264 9.49 -4.24 -5.64
CA LEU A 264 10.00 -2.92 -5.23
C LEU A 264 8.93 -1.82 -5.25
N VAL A 265 7.70 -2.10 -5.70
CA VAL A 265 6.60 -1.13 -5.72
C VAL A 265 5.59 -1.45 -4.64
N LYS A 266 5.29 -0.46 -3.81
CA LYS A 266 4.22 -0.53 -2.80
C LYS A 266 3.34 0.71 -2.92
N VAL A 267 2.03 0.49 -2.95
CA VAL A 267 1.03 1.56 -2.85
C VAL A 267 0.46 1.54 -1.45
N TYR A 268 0.53 2.65 -0.77
CA TYR A 268 -0.04 2.87 0.56
C TYR A 268 -1.24 3.79 0.43
N SER A 269 -2.29 3.54 1.19
CA SER A 269 -3.51 4.35 1.15
C SER A 269 -3.89 4.80 2.55
N ILE A 270 -4.09 6.10 2.75
CA ILE A 270 -4.73 6.67 3.94
C ILE A 270 -6.09 7.19 3.46
N VAL A 271 -7.16 6.41 3.70
CA VAL A 271 -8.44 6.58 3.03
C VAL A 271 -9.61 6.21 3.95
N ASP A 272 -10.85 6.51 3.55
CA ASP A 272 -12.03 6.05 4.29
C ASP A 272 -12.23 4.53 4.10
N VAL A 273 -11.75 3.74 5.06
CA VAL A 273 -11.79 2.28 4.97
C VAL A 273 -13.18 1.68 5.14
N ASN A 274 -14.10 2.40 5.77
CA ASN A 274 -15.44 1.90 6.14
C ASN A 274 -16.57 2.47 5.28
N ASN A 275 -16.27 3.32 4.30
CA ASN A 275 -17.25 3.96 3.42
C ASN A 275 -18.35 4.72 4.19
N THR A 276 -17.99 5.42 5.25
CA THR A 276 -18.97 5.99 6.19
C THR A 276 -19.34 7.43 5.91
N ASN A 277 -18.95 8.02 4.78
CA ASN A 277 -19.26 9.42 4.42
C ASN A 277 -18.88 10.45 5.49
N CYS A 278 -17.77 10.22 6.21
CA CYS A 278 -17.47 11.06 7.36
C CYS A 278 -16.97 12.46 7.00
N CYS A 279 -16.39 12.65 5.84
CA CYS A 279 -15.56 13.82 5.58
C CYS A 279 -16.07 14.69 4.42
N SER A 280 -17.00 14.24 3.61
CA SER A 280 -17.61 15.04 2.56
C SER A 280 -19.11 15.19 2.72
N ASN A 281 -19.67 16.25 2.16
CA ASN A 281 -21.09 16.59 2.18
C ASN A 281 -21.99 15.54 1.47
N GLY A 282 -21.75 14.25 1.70
CA GLY A 282 -22.59 13.14 1.29
C GLY A 282 -22.25 12.51 -0.06
N ILE A 283 -21.05 12.70 -0.61
CA ILE A 283 -20.68 12.20 -1.95
C ILE A 283 -19.58 11.14 -1.91
N ALA A 284 -18.77 11.08 -0.86
CA ALA A 284 -17.71 10.10 -0.76
C ALA A 284 -18.26 8.72 -0.40
N THR A 285 -18.14 7.79 -1.30
CA THR A 285 -18.54 6.41 -1.11
C THR A 285 -17.39 5.51 -1.46
N GLY A 286 -16.60 5.16 -0.46
CA GLY A 286 -15.64 4.11 -0.58
C GLY A 286 -14.30 4.57 -1.16
N SER A 287 -13.28 3.88 -0.78
CA SER A 287 -11.94 4.04 -1.33
C SER A 287 -11.47 2.70 -1.87
N GLU A 288 -12.40 1.96 -2.50
CA GLU A 288 -12.17 0.57 -2.88
C GLU A 288 -11.01 0.44 -3.86
N ARG A 289 -10.88 1.37 -4.80
CA ARG A 289 -9.83 1.33 -5.81
C ARG A 289 -8.45 1.62 -5.20
N TYR A 290 -8.33 2.54 -4.25
CA TYR A 290 -7.08 2.78 -3.52
C TYR A 290 -6.73 1.59 -2.64
N LYS A 291 -7.70 1.02 -1.90
CA LYS A 291 -7.50 -0.20 -1.11
C LYS A 291 -7.05 -1.37 -1.99
N GLN A 292 -7.66 -1.55 -3.17
CA GLN A 292 -7.26 -2.57 -4.13
C GLN A 292 -5.83 -2.34 -4.64
N ALA A 293 -5.41 -1.10 -4.89
CA ALA A 293 -4.05 -0.78 -5.31
C ALA A 293 -3.03 -1.14 -4.22
N SER A 294 -3.35 -0.85 -2.95
CA SER A 294 -2.53 -1.25 -1.81
C SER A 294 -2.45 -2.78 -1.70
N ASN A 295 -3.56 -3.49 -1.79
CA ASN A 295 -3.59 -4.95 -1.75
C ASN A 295 -2.80 -5.58 -2.92
N ASN A 296 -2.92 -5.06 -4.15
CA ASN A 296 -2.19 -5.55 -5.34
C ASN A 296 -0.66 -5.39 -5.23
N THR A 297 -0.20 -4.58 -4.29
CA THR A 297 1.23 -4.30 -4.08
C THR A 297 1.69 -4.64 -2.67
N ALA A 298 0.84 -5.24 -1.84
CA ALA A 298 1.09 -5.51 -0.42
C ALA A 298 1.58 -4.26 0.35
N GLY A 299 0.88 -3.15 0.17
CA GLY A 299 1.07 -1.93 0.94
C GLY A 299 0.03 -1.83 2.06
N LEU A 300 0.27 -0.98 3.05
CA LEU A 300 -0.68 -0.76 4.15
C LEU A 300 -1.84 0.14 3.74
N ILE A 301 -2.96 -0.10 4.39
CA ILE A 301 -4.17 0.71 4.32
C ILE A 301 -4.42 1.30 5.72
N GLY A 302 -4.41 2.62 5.83
CA GLY A 302 -4.77 3.36 7.03
C GLY A 302 -6.14 4.00 6.90
N ASP A 303 -6.89 4.09 7.99
CA ASP A 303 -8.14 4.85 8.01
C ASP A 303 -7.83 6.35 8.16
N ILE A 304 -8.33 7.17 7.25
CA ILE A 304 -8.12 8.63 7.25
C ILE A 304 -8.74 9.31 8.50
N ARG A 305 -9.65 8.63 9.19
CA ARG A 305 -10.28 9.09 10.43
C ARG A 305 -9.51 8.70 11.69
N ASP A 306 -8.55 7.80 11.56
CA ASP A 306 -7.74 7.37 12.67
C ASP A 306 -6.73 8.45 13.07
N ASN A 307 -6.08 8.24 14.20
CA ASN A 307 -5.00 9.10 14.63
C ASN A 307 -3.84 9.02 13.62
N PHE A 308 -3.60 10.10 12.87
CA PHE A 308 -2.54 10.19 11.85
C PHE A 308 -1.15 9.85 12.39
N TYR A 309 -0.88 10.10 13.67
CA TYR A 309 0.39 9.69 14.28
C TYR A 309 0.57 8.17 14.19
N ASN A 310 -0.44 7.39 14.57
CA ASN A 310 -0.39 5.93 14.54
C ASN A 310 -0.31 5.42 13.10
N VAL A 311 -1.18 5.92 12.21
CA VAL A 311 -1.19 5.54 10.79
C VAL A 311 0.16 5.79 10.13
N LEU A 312 0.76 6.95 10.36
CA LEU A 312 2.07 7.30 9.80
C LEU A 312 3.21 6.51 10.44
N SER A 313 3.15 6.23 11.73
CA SER A 313 4.12 5.36 12.43
C SER A 313 4.10 3.94 11.88
N ASP A 314 2.92 3.36 11.71
CA ASP A 314 2.76 2.00 11.17
C ASP A 314 3.25 1.93 9.72
N MET A 315 2.92 2.93 8.91
CA MET A 315 3.39 3.02 7.52
C MET A 315 4.92 3.17 7.47
N GLY A 316 5.50 4.04 8.28
CA GLY A 316 6.94 4.22 8.36
C GLY A 316 7.65 2.95 8.80
N GLY A 317 7.14 2.27 9.83
CA GLY A 317 7.64 0.99 10.30
C GLY A 317 7.55 -0.11 9.23
N SER A 318 6.44 -0.18 8.49
CA SER A 318 6.28 -1.10 7.36
C SER A 318 7.34 -0.88 6.27
N ILE A 319 7.55 0.37 5.86
CA ILE A 319 8.56 0.71 4.84
C ILE A 319 9.97 0.38 5.34
N ILE A 320 10.30 0.68 6.59
CA ILE A 320 11.60 0.33 7.18
C ILE A 320 11.81 -1.19 7.20
N ASN A 321 10.81 -1.95 7.60
CA ASN A 321 10.88 -3.41 7.59
C ASN A 321 11.07 -3.95 6.17
N LEU A 322 10.42 -3.33 5.18
CA LEU A 322 10.59 -3.69 3.78
C LEU A 322 12.02 -3.43 3.30
N LEU A 323 12.63 -2.30 3.69
CA LEU A 323 14.03 -2.01 3.35
C LEU A 323 15.01 -3.04 3.92
N ASP A 324 14.67 -3.67 5.04
CA ASP A 324 15.44 -4.73 5.69
C ASP A 324 15.09 -6.13 5.17
N SER A 325 14.31 -6.25 4.09
CA SER A 325 13.80 -7.48 3.55
C SER A 325 13.93 -7.54 2.02
N PHE A 326 13.57 -8.69 1.44
CA PHE A 326 13.51 -8.92 0.00
C PHE A 326 12.05 -9.09 -0.39
N ALA A 327 11.48 -8.07 -1.02
CA ALA A 327 10.08 -8.06 -1.39
C ALA A 327 9.83 -8.89 -2.65
N LEU A 328 8.88 -9.84 -2.54
CA LEU A 328 8.45 -10.69 -3.63
C LEU A 328 7.40 -9.98 -4.48
N ALA A 329 7.40 -10.29 -5.77
CA ALA A 329 6.46 -9.74 -6.73
C ALA A 329 5.01 -10.23 -6.51
N ASN A 330 4.87 -11.43 -5.92
CA ASN A 330 3.57 -12.05 -5.67
C ASN A 330 3.54 -12.74 -4.31
N GLU A 331 2.35 -13.00 -3.81
CA GLU A 331 2.15 -13.82 -2.61
C GLU A 331 2.47 -15.30 -2.92
N PRO A 332 3.37 -15.94 -2.17
CA PRO A 332 3.64 -17.38 -2.29
C PRO A 332 2.46 -18.22 -1.82
N VAL A 333 2.13 -19.28 -2.56
CA VAL A 333 1.28 -20.36 -2.05
C VAL A 333 1.94 -20.96 -0.81
N VAL A 334 1.17 -21.10 0.26
CA VAL A 334 1.65 -21.58 1.56
C VAL A 334 2.43 -22.90 1.41
N GLY A 335 3.64 -22.94 1.98
CA GLY A 335 4.50 -24.13 1.99
C GLY A 335 5.33 -24.34 0.71
N THR A 336 5.24 -23.45 -0.29
CA THR A 336 6.01 -23.58 -1.54
C THR A 336 7.26 -22.70 -1.59
N LEU A 337 7.41 -21.78 -0.65
CA LEU A 337 8.51 -20.82 -0.60
C LEU A 337 9.83 -21.51 -0.23
N LYS A 338 10.84 -21.33 -1.06
CA LYS A 338 12.23 -21.78 -0.80
C LYS A 338 13.20 -20.65 -1.07
N VAL A 339 14.21 -20.52 -0.22
CA VAL A 339 15.23 -19.48 -0.31
C VAL A 339 16.60 -20.14 -0.41
N PHE A 340 17.42 -19.62 -1.33
CA PHE A 340 18.78 -20.07 -1.55
C PHE A 340 19.73 -18.88 -1.46
N VAL A 341 20.86 -19.04 -0.77
CA VAL A 341 21.96 -18.06 -0.73
C VAL A 341 23.16 -18.68 -1.45
N ASN A 342 23.62 -18.06 -2.54
CA ASN A 342 24.68 -18.59 -3.39
C ASN A 342 24.42 -20.07 -3.77
N ASN A 343 23.18 -20.38 -4.17
CA ASN A 343 22.68 -21.70 -4.53
C ASN A 343 22.60 -22.74 -3.38
N VAL A 344 22.76 -22.33 -2.12
CA VAL A 344 22.57 -23.21 -0.95
C VAL A 344 21.22 -22.89 -0.31
N GLU A 345 20.32 -23.89 -0.20
CA GLU A 345 19.03 -23.73 0.45
C GLU A 345 19.19 -23.39 1.93
N THR A 346 18.43 -22.42 2.42
CA THR A 346 18.44 -21.98 3.81
C THR A 346 17.03 -21.85 4.37
N SER A 347 16.89 -22.08 5.67
CA SER A 347 15.67 -21.83 6.44
C SER A 347 15.84 -20.67 7.44
N SER A 348 16.97 -19.98 7.42
CA SER A 348 17.29 -18.90 8.37
C SER A 348 16.65 -17.57 8.01
N TYR A 349 15.39 -17.60 7.63
CA TYR A 349 14.58 -16.42 7.27
C TYR A 349 13.17 -16.52 7.87
N THR A 350 12.48 -15.40 7.86
CA THR A 350 11.04 -15.30 8.12
C THR A 350 10.36 -14.75 6.87
N TYR A 351 9.13 -15.20 6.61
CA TYR A 351 8.26 -14.65 5.58
C TYR A 351 7.19 -13.78 6.23
N ASP A 352 7.06 -12.56 5.75
CA ASP A 352 6.01 -11.63 6.14
C ASP A 352 4.95 -11.58 5.02
N SER A 353 3.76 -12.13 5.31
CA SER A 353 2.65 -12.16 4.35
C SER A 353 2.00 -10.80 4.14
N ALA A 354 2.11 -9.87 5.09
CA ALA A 354 1.54 -8.54 4.95
C ALA A 354 2.29 -7.68 3.92
N THR A 355 3.61 -7.89 3.80
CA THR A 355 4.45 -7.16 2.85
C THR A 355 4.93 -8.02 1.69
N HIS A 356 4.57 -9.30 1.65
CA HIS A 356 5.06 -10.32 0.72
C HIS A 356 6.60 -10.32 0.67
N SER A 357 7.26 -10.30 1.81
CA SER A 357 8.72 -10.20 1.84
C SER A 357 9.38 -11.26 2.71
N ILE A 358 10.63 -11.59 2.39
CA ILE A 358 11.49 -12.43 3.23
C ILE A 358 12.51 -11.55 3.95
N LYS A 359 12.76 -11.87 5.22
CA LYS A 359 13.75 -11.21 6.06
C LYS A 359 14.65 -12.26 6.69
N PHE A 360 15.95 -12.10 6.53
CA PHE A 360 16.92 -12.99 7.19
C PHE A 360 17.03 -12.69 8.69
N ASN A 361 17.26 -13.72 9.47
CA ASN A 361 17.55 -13.56 10.90
C ASN A 361 18.87 -12.79 11.08
N GLN A 362 18.97 -11.93 12.07
CA GLN A 362 20.15 -11.04 12.25
C GLN A 362 21.50 -11.76 12.24
N ASN A 363 21.57 -12.99 12.79
CA ASN A 363 22.79 -13.78 12.80
C ASN A 363 23.06 -14.60 11.53
N SER A 364 22.19 -14.49 10.53
CA SER A 364 22.22 -15.28 9.29
C SER A 364 22.09 -14.40 8.04
N LEU A 365 22.40 -13.12 8.18
CA LEU A 365 22.40 -12.18 7.05
C LEU A 365 23.40 -12.68 6.00
N PRO A 366 22.99 -12.81 4.73
CA PRO A 366 23.92 -13.13 3.65
C PRO A 366 25.02 -12.07 3.54
N PRO A 367 26.24 -12.45 3.16
CA PRO A 367 27.30 -11.46 2.96
C PRO A 367 26.95 -10.51 1.80
N VAL A 368 27.48 -9.29 1.86
CA VAL A 368 27.31 -8.30 0.79
C VAL A 368 27.71 -8.89 -0.56
N GLY A 369 26.86 -8.73 -1.58
CA GLY A 369 27.04 -9.28 -2.92
C GLY A 369 26.56 -10.72 -3.09
N ALA A 370 26.12 -11.42 -2.01
CA ALA A 370 25.55 -12.75 -2.16
C ALA A 370 24.29 -12.72 -3.04
N GLU A 371 24.17 -13.71 -3.92
CA GLU A 371 22.94 -13.98 -4.66
C GLU A 371 21.91 -14.64 -3.74
N ILE A 372 20.72 -14.10 -3.72
CA ILE A 372 19.57 -14.65 -2.99
C ILE A 372 18.50 -15.01 -4.02
N LYS A 373 18.33 -16.33 -4.22
CA LYS A 373 17.32 -16.87 -5.11
C LYS A 373 16.13 -17.35 -4.30
N VAL A 374 14.94 -16.92 -4.70
CA VAL A 374 13.68 -17.29 -4.08
C VAL A 374 12.78 -17.98 -5.11
N THR A 375 12.29 -19.18 -4.76
CA THR A 375 11.36 -19.93 -5.62
C THR A 375 10.06 -20.22 -4.88
N TYR A 376 8.93 -20.10 -5.55
CA TYR A 376 7.60 -20.35 -4.98
C TYR A 376 6.55 -20.57 -6.07
N LEU A 377 5.35 -21.05 -5.69
CA LEU A 377 4.15 -21.04 -6.53
C LEU A 377 3.28 -19.83 -6.20
N LYS A 378 2.64 -19.23 -7.23
CA LYS A 378 1.63 -18.17 -7.07
C LYS A 378 0.27 -18.61 -7.60
#